data_0026cedc0614987058ee7af6f2cbcbb9
#
_entry.id   0026cedc0614987058ee7af6f2cbcbb9
#
_cell.length_a   1.000
_cell.length_b   1.000
_cell.length_c   1.000
_cell.angle_alpha   90.00
_cell.angle_beta   90.00
_cell.angle_gamma   90.00
#
_symmetry.space_group_name_H-M   'P 1'
#
loop_
_entity.id
_entity.type
_entity.pdbx_description
1 polymer ?
#
loop_
_entity_poly.entity_id
_entity_poly.type
_entity_poly.pdbx_seq_one_letter_code
_entity_poly.pdbx_strand_id
1 'polypeptide(L)'
;MLARDRPPAPVPYRGGWQTGRVSSENVTGADERDTAPQFVLPLVVRIEKAAPPARTDALETAARAVLVMLSDERSTGDGPWARAVRDWEDARIRKVVRRARGAEWRRAALLPGVTVTGEEAEVRVFPPVPLDGWPKDLARLQVSGTELDDPAVPPPPAPGGAVLWLNPELRMSAGKEMAQAGHGAQLLWWALDGAARAAWREAGFPLAVRTALPGRWAELVASGRPVVRDAGFTEIAPGSATVVSDFTPAAAAPPERPGTSGAAPAGTPAGAAAGAPAASDAERPAPPA
;
A
#
# COMPACT_ATOMS: atom_id res chain seq x y z
N MET A 1 26.64 34.16 -16.37
CA MET A 1 26.72 32.76 -16.85
C MET A 1 26.83 31.89 -15.61
N LEU A 2 25.68 31.52 -15.03
CA LEU A 2 25.61 30.78 -13.76
C LEU A 2 25.38 29.30 -14.10
N ALA A 3 26.32 28.47 -13.68
CA ALA A 3 26.27 27.03 -13.83
C ALA A 3 25.07 26.50 -13.00
N ARG A 4 24.15 25.80 -13.65
CA ARG A 4 23.05 25.07 -12.99
C ARG A 4 23.64 23.78 -12.43
N ASP A 5 23.70 23.67 -11.12
CA ASP A 5 24.01 22.42 -10.42
C ASP A 5 22.99 21.37 -10.82
N ARG A 6 23.50 20.30 -11.40
CA ARG A 6 22.75 19.11 -11.77
C ARG A 6 22.60 18.26 -10.50
N PRO A 7 21.38 17.86 -10.10
CA PRO A 7 21.25 16.98 -8.94
C PRO A 7 22.01 15.66 -9.19
N PRO A 8 22.60 15.04 -8.16
CA PRO A 8 23.32 13.79 -8.30
C PRO A 8 22.35 12.70 -8.79
N ALA A 9 22.86 11.87 -9.69
CA ALA A 9 22.14 10.71 -10.21
C ALA A 9 21.77 9.76 -9.04
N PRO A 10 20.59 9.13 -9.06
CA PRO A 10 20.23 8.16 -8.04
C PRO A 10 21.24 7.01 -8.05
N VAL A 11 21.80 6.73 -6.87
CA VAL A 11 22.71 5.59 -6.66
C VAL A 11 21.89 4.32 -6.93
N PRO A 12 22.31 3.44 -7.86
CA PRO A 12 21.59 2.20 -8.08
C PRO A 12 21.67 1.35 -6.81
N TYR A 13 20.52 0.93 -6.31
CA TYR A 13 20.39 0.00 -5.21
C TYR A 13 21.14 -1.30 -5.53
N ARG A 14 22.32 -1.46 -4.93
CA ARG A 14 23.12 -2.72 -4.98
C ARG A 14 22.62 -3.69 -3.91
N GLY A 15 21.35 -3.98 -3.89
CA GLY A 15 20.76 -5.06 -3.13
C GLY A 15 20.51 -6.24 -4.06
N GLY A 16 21.58 -6.92 -4.45
CA GLY A 16 21.48 -8.15 -5.23
C GLY A 16 20.80 -9.24 -4.42
N TRP A 17 19.51 -9.45 -4.64
CA TRP A 17 18.90 -10.74 -4.43
C TRP A 17 19.39 -11.64 -5.58
N GLN A 18 20.56 -12.23 -5.39
CA GLN A 18 21.10 -13.18 -6.36
C GLN A 18 20.14 -14.38 -6.42
N THR A 19 19.59 -14.63 -7.60
CA THR A 19 19.17 -15.96 -8.04
C THR A 19 20.43 -16.80 -8.22
N GLY A 20 21.13 -17.08 -7.11
CA GLY A 20 22.31 -17.91 -7.06
C GLY A 20 21.88 -19.35 -6.84
N ARG A 21 22.26 -20.20 -7.77
CA ARG A 21 22.36 -21.65 -7.61
C ARG A 21 23.03 -21.93 -6.26
N VAL A 22 22.33 -22.61 -5.35
CA VAL A 22 22.86 -23.01 -4.03
C VAL A 22 24.00 -23.99 -4.26
N SER A 23 25.23 -23.49 -4.26
CA SER A 23 26.41 -24.31 -4.00
C SER A 23 26.56 -24.39 -2.50
N SER A 24 26.56 -25.60 -1.98
CA SER A 24 26.73 -25.92 -0.57
C SER A 24 28.20 -25.67 -0.15
N GLU A 25 28.56 -24.42 0.10
CA GLU A 25 29.81 -24.08 0.80
C GLU A 25 29.69 -22.71 1.49
N ASN A 26 29.96 -22.77 2.81
CA ASN A 26 30.17 -21.66 3.76
C ASN A 26 28.95 -20.90 4.32
N VAL A 27 28.33 -21.53 5.33
CA VAL A 27 27.60 -20.84 6.39
C VAL A 27 28.62 -20.36 7.44
N THR A 28 29.33 -19.25 7.21
CA THR A 28 30.09 -18.52 8.25
C THR A 28 30.35 -17.07 7.85
N GLY A 29 29.30 -16.34 7.50
CA GLY A 29 29.33 -14.88 7.43
C GLY A 29 27.99 -14.39 7.95
N ALA A 30 27.96 -13.92 9.22
CA ALA A 30 26.82 -13.14 9.66
C ALA A 30 26.64 -11.99 8.67
N ASP A 31 25.47 -11.92 8.02
CA ASP A 31 25.14 -10.83 7.11
C ASP A 31 25.27 -9.52 7.91
N GLU A 32 26.01 -8.53 7.39
CA GLU A 32 26.20 -7.23 8.06
C GLU A 32 24.88 -6.61 8.51
N ARG A 33 23.78 -6.92 7.80
CA ARG A 33 22.43 -6.54 8.17
C ARG A 33 21.93 -7.14 9.49
N ASP A 34 22.49 -8.27 9.94
CA ASP A 34 22.12 -8.89 11.21
C ASP A 34 22.86 -8.27 12.40
N THR A 35 24.03 -7.66 12.15
CA THR A 35 24.82 -6.96 13.16
C THR A 35 24.49 -5.48 13.28
N ALA A 36 23.84 -4.88 12.27
CA ALA A 36 23.37 -3.50 12.32
C ALA A 36 22.27 -3.31 13.39
N PRO A 37 22.11 -2.10 13.94
CA PRO A 37 20.98 -1.79 14.80
C PRO A 37 19.67 -2.17 14.14
N GLN A 38 18.84 -2.94 14.84
CA GLN A 38 17.59 -3.46 14.28
C GLN A 38 16.44 -2.51 14.50
N PHE A 39 15.72 -2.24 13.44
CA PHE A 39 14.51 -1.41 13.41
C PHE A 39 13.30 -2.22 12.99
N VAL A 40 12.14 -1.74 13.34
CA VAL A 40 10.86 -2.30 12.95
C VAL A 40 9.90 -1.19 12.53
N LEU A 41 9.15 -1.41 11.45
CA LEU A 41 8.04 -0.57 11.03
C LEU A 41 6.76 -1.04 11.75
N PRO A 42 6.25 -0.27 12.74
CA PRO A 42 5.01 -0.61 13.40
C PRO A 42 3.79 -0.29 12.52
N LEU A 43 2.85 -1.23 12.46
CA LEU A 43 1.50 -1.01 11.95
C LEU A 43 0.50 -1.34 13.04
N VAL A 44 -0.57 -0.57 13.15
CA VAL A 44 -1.67 -0.85 14.06
C VAL A 44 -2.95 -0.90 13.25
N VAL A 45 -3.62 -2.05 13.27
CA VAL A 45 -4.95 -2.23 12.69
C VAL A 45 -6.02 -2.00 13.74
N ARG A 46 -7.06 -1.26 13.39
CA ARG A 46 -8.24 -1.07 14.23
C ARG A 46 -9.15 -2.28 14.09
N ILE A 47 -9.41 -2.98 15.19
CA ILE A 47 -10.33 -4.13 15.21
C ILE A 47 -11.34 -3.95 16.36
N GLU A 48 -12.50 -3.41 16.04
CA GLU A 48 -13.60 -3.31 16.99
C GLU A 48 -14.35 -4.65 17.06
N LYS A 49 -14.79 -5.06 18.25
CA LYS A 49 -15.46 -6.37 18.42
C LYS A 49 -16.78 -6.48 17.67
N ALA A 50 -17.54 -5.39 17.63
CA ALA A 50 -18.88 -5.39 17.04
C ALA A 50 -18.85 -5.30 15.50
N ALA A 51 -17.76 -4.77 14.93
CA ALA A 51 -17.59 -4.56 13.50
C ALA A 51 -16.10 -4.72 13.14
N PRO A 52 -15.56 -5.95 13.10
CA PRO A 52 -14.23 -6.17 12.60
C PRO A 52 -14.21 -5.92 11.08
N PRO A 53 -13.12 -5.37 10.54
CA PRO A 53 -13.01 -5.19 9.10
C PRO A 53 -12.88 -6.54 8.39
N ALA A 54 -13.25 -6.60 7.12
CA ALA A 54 -12.97 -7.75 6.27
C ALA A 54 -11.44 -7.98 6.17
N ARG A 55 -11.04 -9.27 6.16
CA ARG A 55 -9.63 -9.68 6.11
C ARG A 55 -8.92 -9.06 4.91
N THR A 56 -9.47 -9.21 3.71
CA THR A 56 -8.85 -8.70 2.49
C THR A 56 -8.69 -7.18 2.52
N ASP A 57 -9.69 -6.43 2.98
CA ASP A 57 -9.59 -4.97 3.12
C ASP A 57 -8.48 -4.56 4.13
N ALA A 58 -8.36 -5.28 5.25
CA ALA A 58 -7.29 -5.02 6.21
C ALA A 58 -5.89 -5.29 5.61
N LEU A 59 -5.73 -6.36 4.81
CA LEU A 59 -4.47 -6.68 4.13
C LEU A 59 -4.09 -5.60 3.11
N GLU A 60 -5.05 -5.20 2.27
CA GLU A 60 -4.86 -4.17 1.25
C GLU A 60 -4.54 -2.81 1.87
N THR A 61 -5.26 -2.46 2.94
CA THR A 61 -5.04 -1.20 3.68
C THR A 61 -3.67 -1.19 4.36
N ALA A 62 -3.22 -2.30 4.94
CA ALA A 62 -1.88 -2.41 5.53
C ALA A 62 -0.77 -2.29 4.46
N ALA A 63 -0.95 -2.89 3.30
CA ALA A 63 -0.02 -2.77 2.18
C ALA A 63 0.07 -1.32 1.67
N ARG A 64 -1.08 -0.64 1.50
CA ARG A 64 -1.13 0.79 1.16
C ARG A 64 -0.47 1.65 2.23
N ALA A 65 -0.67 1.35 3.51
CA ALA A 65 -0.06 2.10 4.61
C ALA A 65 1.48 2.08 4.54
N VAL A 66 2.08 0.93 4.17
CA VAL A 66 3.53 0.84 3.94
C VAL A 66 3.97 1.73 2.78
N LEU A 67 3.26 1.73 1.66
CA LEU A 67 3.57 2.57 0.50
C LEU A 67 3.43 4.07 0.82
N VAL A 68 2.39 4.44 1.56
CA VAL A 68 2.21 5.82 2.05
C VAL A 68 3.38 6.24 2.92
N MET A 69 3.83 5.40 3.87
CA MET A 69 5.00 5.69 4.70
C MET A 69 6.26 5.90 3.85
N LEU A 70 6.53 5.02 2.88
CA LEU A 70 7.72 5.11 2.02
C LEU A 70 7.73 6.34 1.10
N SER A 71 6.57 6.85 0.72
CA SER A 71 6.40 7.98 -0.20
C SER A 71 6.06 9.30 0.48
N ASP A 72 5.91 9.31 1.80
CA ASP A 72 5.63 10.53 2.59
C ASP A 72 6.84 11.47 2.57
N GLU A 73 6.59 12.76 2.45
CA GLU A 73 7.66 13.78 2.45
C GLU A 73 8.47 13.77 3.75
N ARG A 74 7.84 13.41 4.88
CA ARG A 74 8.51 13.27 6.17
C ARG A 74 9.49 12.08 6.21
N SER A 75 9.31 11.10 5.33
CA SER A 75 10.14 9.89 5.19
C SER A 75 11.25 10.02 4.17
N THR A 76 11.29 11.10 3.40
CA THR A 76 12.21 11.29 2.27
C THR A 76 13.11 12.52 2.47
N GLY A 77 14.22 12.60 1.74
CA GLY A 77 15.15 13.72 1.82
C GLY A 77 15.65 13.98 3.25
N ASP A 78 15.41 15.18 3.75
CA ASP A 78 15.73 15.62 5.11
C ASP A 78 14.52 15.65 6.05
N GLY A 79 13.46 14.95 5.67
CA GLY A 79 12.25 14.85 6.47
C GLY A 79 12.49 14.23 7.86
N PRO A 80 11.64 14.56 8.85
CA PRO A 80 11.86 14.16 10.25
C PRO A 80 11.89 12.65 10.48
N TRP A 81 11.36 11.83 9.55
CA TRP A 81 11.36 10.37 9.62
C TRP A 81 12.41 9.73 8.69
N ALA A 82 13.01 10.50 7.79
CA ALA A 82 13.88 10.01 6.73
C ALA A 82 15.05 9.17 7.24
N ARG A 83 15.67 9.60 8.36
CA ARG A 83 16.77 8.85 8.98
C ARG A 83 16.30 7.47 9.47
N ALA A 84 15.19 7.43 10.23
CA ALA A 84 14.66 6.17 10.76
C ALA A 84 14.23 5.21 9.65
N VAL A 85 13.67 5.76 8.56
CA VAL A 85 13.30 4.95 7.37
C VAL A 85 14.55 4.38 6.70
N ARG A 86 15.61 5.17 6.49
CA ARG A 86 16.86 4.66 5.93
C ARG A 86 17.51 3.58 6.81
N ASP A 87 17.65 3.84 8.12
CA ASP A 87 18.22 2.89 9.06
C ASP A 87 17.45 1.55 9.06
N TRP A 88 16.12 1.61 8.89
CA TRP A 88 15.28 0.42 8.77
C TRP A 88 15.40 -0.28 7.42
N GLU A 89 15.51 0.47 6.31
CA GLU A 89 15.68 -0.09 4.96
C GLU A 89 17.05 -0.76 4.81
N ASP A 90 18.10 -0.17 5.39
CA ASP A 90 19.46 -0.72 5.38
C ASP A 90 19.61 -2.00 6.21
N ALA A 91 18.71 -2.20 7.20
CA ALA A 91 18.65 -3.42 8.03
C ALA A 91 17.75 -4.49 7.38
N ARG A 92 16.80 -5.05 8.13
CA ARG A 92 15.95 -6.19 7.73
C ARG A 92 14.51 -5.84 7.36
N ILE A 93 14.18 -4.56 7.17
CA ILE A 93 12.84 -4.07 6.83
C ILE A 93 11.69 -4.71 7.63
N ARG A 94 11.95 -5.07 8.89
CA ARG A 94 10.98 -5.78 9.75
C ARG A 94 9.68 -5.00 9.85
N LYS A 95 8.56 -5.69 9.84
CA LYS A 95 7.22 -5.14 10.06
C LYS A 95 6.52 -5.91 11.17
N VAL A 96 5.83 -5.20 12.04
CA VAL A 96 5.01 -5.80 13.08
C VAL A 96 3.63 -5.16 13.05
N VAL A 97 2.61 -5.99 12.91
CA VAL A 97 1.21 -5.57 12.99
C VAL A 97 0.69 -5.85 14.39
N ARG A 98 0.10 -4.84 15.00
CA ARG A 98 -0.58 -4.91 16.29
C ARG A 98 -2.03 -4.50 16.13
N ARG A 99 -2.91 -4.97 16.98
CA ARG A 99 -4.31 -4.55 16.98
C ARG A 99 -4.60 -3.55 18.09
N ALA A 100 -5.51 -2.64 17.83
CA ALA A 100 -6.04 -1.72 18.81
C ALA A 100 -7.55 -1.49 18.60
N ARG A 101 -8.25 -1.10 19.67
CA ARG A 101 -9.66 -0.71 19.66
C ARG A 101 -9.95 0.37 20.67
N GLY A 102 -11.03 1.08 20.49
CA GLY A 102 -11.55 2.06 21.46
C GLY A 102 -10.46 3.02 21.94
N ALA A 103 -10.19 3.03 23.26
CA ALA A 103 -9.21 3.93 23.86
C ALA A 103 -7.76 3.63 23.44
N GLU A 104 -7.41 2.36 23.16
CA GLU A 104 -6.07 1.99 22.66
C GLU A 104 -5.82 2.61 21.29
N TRP A 105 -6.81 2.48 20.38
CA TRP A 105 -6.73 3.11 19.06
C TRP A 105 -6.58 4.63 19.16
N ARG A 106 -7.40 5.30 19.98
CA ARG A 106 -7.28 6.75 20.17
C ARG A 106 -5.91 7.18 20.67
N ARG A 107 -5.30 6.43 21.62
CA ARG A 107 -3.93 6.73 22.09
C ARG A 107 -2.89 6.52 21.00
N ALA A 108 -2.97 5.42 20.27
CA ALA A 108 -2.07 5.17 19.14
C ALA A 108 -2.19 6.27 18.07
N ALA A 109 -3.40 6.76 17.81
CA ALA A 109 -3.65 7.82 16.83
C ALA A 109 -3.02 9.18 17.19
N LEU A 110 -2.70 9.42 18.45
CA LEU A 110 -2.00 10.65 18.89
C LEU A 110 -0.50 10.62 18.61
N LEU A 111 0.09 9.45 18.40
CA LEU A 111 1.51 9.34 18.08
C LEU A 111 1.80 9.76 16.63
N PRO A 112 3.01 10.26 16.31
CA PRO A 112 3.41 10.54 14.93
C PRO A 112 3.23 9.32 14.03
N GLY A 113 2.56 9.47 12.90
CA GLY A 113 2.26 8.38 11.97
C GLY A 113 1.18 8.78 10.96
N VAL A 114 0.80 7.85 10.09
CA VAL A 114 -0.23 8.06 9.06
C VAL A 114 -1.31 6.99 9.20
N THR A 115 -2.58 7.41 9.21
CA THR A 115 -3.70 6.48 9.13
C THR A 115 -4.16 6.37 7.69
N VAL A 116 -4.29 5.15 7.22
CA VAL A 116 -4.85 4.82 5.91
C VAL A 116 -6.17 4.09 6.14
N THR A 117 -7.20 4.51 5.42
CA THR A 117 -8.54 3.93 5.49
C THR A 117 -8.82 3.16 4.20
N GLY A 118 -9.30 1.93 4.35
CA GLY A 118 -9.83 1.09 3.30
C GLY A 118 -11.35 1.29 3.15
N GLU A 119 -12.06 0.22 2.83
CA GLU A 119 -13.54 0.23 2.82
C GLU A 119 -14.07 0.29 4.27
N GLU A 120 -13.59 -0.61 5.13
CA GLU A 120 -13.94 -0.69 6.56
C GLU A 120 -12.71 -0.69 7.46
N ALA A 121 -11.54 -1.08 6.92
CA ALA A 121 -10.30 -1.17 7.66
C ALA A 121 -9.66 0.19 7.89
N GLU A 122 -9.14 0.40 9.08
CA GLU A 122 -8.23 1.50 9.39
C GLU A 122 -6.90 0.93 9.87
N VAL A 123 -5.82 1.28 9.19
CA VAL A 123 -4.47 0.90 9.57
C VAL A 123 -3.62 2.15 9.75
N ARG A 124 -2.98 2.27 10.90
CA ARG A 124 -2.02 3.33 11.16
C ARG A 124 -0.61 2.78 11.10
N VAL A 125 0.21 3.40 10.27
CA VAL A 125 1.64 3.13 10.16
C VAL A 125 2.43 4.22 10.87
N PHE A 126 3.52 3.82 11.52
CA PHE A 126 4.38 4.72 12.28
C PHE A 126 5.78 4.73 11.68
N PRO A 127 6.55 5.83 11.87
CA PRO A 127 7.96 5.82 11.54
C PRO A 127 8.66 4.62 12.18
N PRO A 128 9.65 4.02 11.52
CA PRO A 128 10.41 2.92 12.10
C PRO A 128 11.00 3.28 13.47
N VAL A 129 10.96 2.32 14.39
CA VAL A 129 11.51 2.47 15.73
C VAL A 129 12.57 1.39 15.98
N PRO A 130 13.58 1.64 16.85
CA PRO A 130 14.48 0.60 17.30
C PRO A 130 13.70 -0.59 17.90
N LEU A 131 14.19 -1.80 17.71
CA LEU A 131 13.50 -3.01 18.16
C LEU A 131 13.23 -3.03 19.68
N ASP A 132 14.09 -2.39 20.45
CA ASP A 132 14.00 -2.20 21.91
C ASP A 132 13.46 -0.83 22.33
N GLY A 133 13.16 0.06 21.36
CA GLY A 133 12.77 1.46 21.56
C GLY A 133 11.29 1.77 21.29
N TRP A 134 10.38 0.85 21.52
CA TRP A 134 8.97 1.06 21.22
C TRP A 134 8.32 2.15 22.09
N PRO A 135 7.55 3.08 21.49
CA PRO A 135 6.66 3.95 22.26
C PRO A 135 5.73 3.13 23.16
N LYS A 136 5.56 3.54 24.41
CA LYS A 136 4.83 2.79 25.45
C LYS A 136 3.41 2.40 25.01
N ASP A 137 2.72 3.29 24.31
CA ASP A 137 1.35 3.05 23.85
C ASP A 137 1.28 2.05 22.68
N LEU A 138 2.35 1.89 21.90
CA LEU A 138 2.46 0.84 20.90
C LEU A 138 2.93 -0.50 21.52
N ALA A 139 3.89 -0.44 22.45
CA ALA A 139 4.45 -1.64 23.09
C ALA A 139 3.41 -2.49 23.82
N ARG A 140 2.34 -1.85 24.33
CA ARG A 140 1.24 -2.51 25.06
C ARG A 140 0.22 -3.20 24.19
N LEU A 141 0.16 -2.87 22.90
CA LEU A 141 -0.80 -3.44 21.96
C LEU A 141 -0.48 -4.89 21.67
N GLN A 142 -1.50 -5.69 21.39
CA GLN A 142 -1.35 -7.12 21.15
C GLN A 142 -1.02 -7.39 19.68
N VAL A 143 -0.14 -8.36 19.46
CA VAL A 143 0.16 -8.93 18.13
C VAL A 143 -0.86 -10.02 17.78
N SER A 144 -1.31 -10.80 18.79
CA SER A 144 -2.32 -11.84 18.63
C SER A 144 -3.75 -11.28 18.58
N GLY A 145 -4.71 -12.12 18.20
CA GLY A 145 -6.12 -11.75 18.12
C GLY A 145 -6.40 -10.86 16.91
N THR A 146 -5.71 -11.15 15.81
CA THR A 146 -5.91 -10.53 14.50
C THR A 146 -6.59 -11.50 13.53
N GLU A 147 -7.38 -12.44 14.06
CA GLU A 147 -8.20 -13.33 13.24
C GLU A 147 -9.30 -12.50 12.57
N LEU A 148 -9.22 -12.40 11.26
CA LEU A 148 -10.16 -11.69 10.40
C LEU A 148 -10.58 -12.63 9.27
N ASP A 149 -11.85 -12.57 8.91
CA ASP A 149 -12.44 -13.33 7.81
C ASP A 149 -13.04 -12.37 6.78
N ASP A 150 -13.21 -12.85 5.58
CA ASP A 150 -13.97 -12.14 4.55
C ASP A 150 -15.42 -12.62 4.58
N PRO A 151 -16.42 -11.74 4.66
CA PRO A 151 -17.84 -12.11 4.67
C PRO A 151 -18.30 -12.70 3.33
N ALA A 152 -17.55 -12.40 2.26
CA ALA A 152 -17.79 -12.91 0.90
C ALA A 152 -16.44 -13.08 0.17
N VAL A 153 -16.46 -13.80 -0.94
CA VAL A 153 -15.26 -13.91 -1.80
C VAL A 153 -14.90 -12.55 -2.35
N PRO A 154 -13.66 -12.08 -2.14
CA PRO A 154 -13.24 -10.79 -2.66
C PRO A 154 -13.36 -10.70 -4.18
N PRO A 155 -13.76 -9.55 -4.75
CA PRO A 155 -13.91 -9.39 -6.19
C PRO A 155 -12.57 -9.60 -6.91
N PRO A 156 -12.58 -9.96 -8.21
CA PRO A 156 -11.36 -9.99 -9.00
C PRO A 156 -10.60 -8.67 -8.91
N PRO A 157 -9.23 -8.69 -8.98
CA PRO A 157 -8.44 -7.47 -9.00
C PRO A 157 -8.86 -6.56 -10.15
N ALA A 158 -8.99 -5.26 -9.86
CA ALA A 158 -9.25 -4.27 -10.90
C ALA A 158 -8.03 -4.15 -11.84
N PRO A 159 -8.22 -3.89 -13.14
CA PRO A 159 -7.14 -3.58 -14.06
C PRO A 159 -6.37 -2.32 -13.63
N GLY A 160 -5.07 -2.28 -13.92
CA GLY A 160 -4.28 -1.06 -13.68
C GLY A 160 -3.87 -0.87 -12.23
N GLY A 161 -3.26 -1.88 -11.62
CA GLY A 161 -2.78 -1.81 -10.25
C GLY A 161 -1.85 -2.96 -9.91
N ALA A 162 -1.47 -3.04 -8.64
CA ALA A 162 -0.69 -4.15 -8.11
C ALA A 162 -1.60 -5.31 -7.68
N VAL A 163 -1.13 -6.53 -7.84
CA VAL A 163 -1.73 -7.71 -7.21
C VAL A 163 -0.67 -8.40 -6.36
N LEU A 164 -0.95 -8.52 -5.08
CA LEU A 164 -0.10 -9.21 -4.12
C LEU A 164 -0.68 -10.61 -3.91
N TRP A 165 -0.01 -11.61 -4.48
CA TRP A 165 -0.45 -13.00 -4.44
C TRP A 165 0.09 -13.69 -3.20
N LEU A 166 -0.78 -14.08 -2.28
CA LEU A 166 -0.44 -14.87 -1.09
C LEU A 166 -0.23 -16.33 -1.46
N ASN A 167 0.71 -16.98 -0.77
CA ASN A 167 0.94 -18.40 -0.88
C ASN A 167 -0.25 -19.20 -0.34
N PRO A 168 -0.90 -20.04 -1.16
CA PRO A 168 -2.08 -20.83 -0.76
C PRO A 168 -1.76 -21.98 0.22
N GLU A 169 -0.47 -22.35 0.34
CA GLU A 169 -0.02 -23.48 1.16
C GLU A 169 0.35 -23.08 2.60
N LEU A 170 0.46 -21.77 2.85
CA LEU A 170 0.84 -21.26 4.16
C LEU A 170 -0.40 -20.81 4.95
N ARG A 171 -0.45 -21.22 6.21
CA ARG A 171 -1.41 -20.69 7.17
C ARG A 171 -0.73 -19.62 8.01
N MET A 172 -1.23 -18.41 7.93
CA MET A 172 -0.74 -17.25 8.67
C MET A 172 -1.91 -16.55 9.34
N SER A 173 -1.68 -15.96 10.53
CA SER A 173 -2.64 -15.01 11.10
C SER A 173 -2.82 -13.80 10.19
N ALA A 174 -3.98 -13.14 10.20
CA ALA A 174 -4.21 -11.95 9.36
C ALA A 174 -3.18 -10.84 9.68
N GLY A 175 -2.73 -10.71 10.93
CA GLY A 175 -1.65 -9.78 11.29
C GLY A 175 -0.32 -10.10 10.58
N LYS A 176 0.04 -11.39 10.48
CA LYS A 176 1.22 -11.82 9.72
C LYS A 176 1.03 -11.58 8.24
N GLU A 177 -0.13 -11.89 7.68
CA GLU A 177 -0.44 -11.64 6.26
C GLU A 177 -0.41 -10.14 5.91
N MET A 178 -0.92 -9.27 6.78
CA MET A 178 -0.79 -7.82 6.63
C MET A 178 0.68 -7.39 6.55
N ALA A 179 1.54 -7.93 7.43
CA ALA A 179 2.97 -7.65 7.39
C ALA A 179 3.61 -8.16 6.08
N GLN A 180 3.23 -9.36 5.62
CA GLN A 180 3.74 -9.95 4.37
C GLN A 180 3.23 -9.20 3.13
N ALA A 181 1.97 -8.78 3.10
CA ALA A 181 1.43 -7.91 2.04
C ALA A 181 2.18 -6.57 2.00
N GLY A 182 2.48 -5.98 3.17
CA GLY A 182 3.33 -4.80 3.28
C GLY A 182 4.76 -5.02 2.76
N HIS A 183 5.35 -6.20 2.95
CA HIS A 183 6.63 -6.56 2.33
C HIS A 183 6.51 -6.67 0.81
N GLY A 184 5.46 -7.33 0.31
CA GLY A 184 5.20 -7.45 -1.13
C GLY A 184 5.07 -6.08 -1.81
N ALA A 185 4.28 -5.19 -1.21
CA ALA A 185 4.12 -3.82 -1.69
C ALA A 185 5.46 -3.05 -1.72
N GLN A 186 6.27 -3.16 -0.67
CA GLN A 186 7.59 -2.52 -0.61
C GLN A 186 8.56 -3.06 -1.65
N LEU A 187 8.65 -4.38 -1.82
CA LEU A 187 9.52 -4.98 -2.84
C LEU A 187 9.11 -4.57 -4.25
N LEU A 188 7.80 -4.49 -4.50
CA LEU A 188 7.29 -3.98 -5.77
C LEU A 188 7.65 -2.50 -5.97
N TRP A 189 7.44 -1.66 -4.95
CA TRP A 189 7.84 -0.25 -4.96
C TRP A 189 9.32 -0.09 -5.34
N TRP A 190 10.20 -0.91 -4.79
CA TRP A 190 11.62 -0.87 -5.10
C TRP A 190 11.96 -1.36 -6.52
N ALA A 191 11.19 -2.33 -7.04
CA ALA A 191 11.39 -2.85 -8.39
C ALA A 191 10.93 -1.90 -9.51
N LEU A 192 10.00 -0.98 -9.22
CA LEU A 192 9.50 -0.02 -10.18
C LEU A 192 10.49 1.15 -10.39
N ASP A 193 10.51 1.70 -11.59
CA ASP A 193 11.21 2.96 -11.88
C ASP A 193 10.51 4.18 -11.27
N GLY A 194 11.16 5.34 -11.36
CA GLY A 194 10.63 6.58 -10.78
C GLY A 194 9.30 7.02 -11.38
N ALA A 195 9.09 6.83 -12.68
CA ALA A 195 7.86 7.25 -13.36
C ALA A 195 6.68 6.35 -12.96
N ALA A 196 6.89 5.02 -12.93
CA ALA A 196 5.88 4.08 -12.48
C ALA A 196 5.52 4.27 -11.00
N ARG A 197 6.51 4.55 -10.13
CA ARG A 197 6.25 4.90 -8.72
C ARG A 197 5.41 6.16 -8.58
N ALA A 198 5.75 7.21 -9.33
CA ALA A 198 5.02 8.47 -9.31
C ALA A 198 3.56 8.27 -9.76
N ALA A 199 3.34 7.59 -10.87
CA ALA A 199 2.02 7.28 -11.38
C ALA A 199 1.19 6.42 -10.41
N TRP A 200 1.82 5.40 -9.80
CA TRP A 200 1.14 4.55 -8.81
C TRP A 200 0.75 5.32 -7.55
N ARG A 201 1.64 6.23 -7.07
CA ARG A 201 1.37 7.12 -5.94
C ARG A 201 0.23 8.09 -6.26
N GLU A 202 0.26 8.75 -7.42
CA GLU A 202 -0.76 9.70 -7.86
C GLU A 202 -2.14 9.04 -7.98
N ALA A 203 -2.20 7.79 -8.40
CA ALA A 203 -3.41 6.99 -8.46
C ALA A 203 -3.89 6.51 -7.06
N GLY A 204 -3.21 6.84 -5.95
CA GLY A 204 -3.57 6.42 -4.59
C GLY A 204 -3.22 4.97 -4.28
N PHE A 205 -2.23 4.40 -4.95
CA PHE A 205 -1.77 3.03 -4.77
C PHE A 205 -2.85 1.96 -4.96
N PRO A 206 -3.52 1.89 -6.14
CA PRO A 206 -4.45 0.81 -6.40
C PRO A 206 -3.74 -0.53 -6.30
N LEU A 207 -4.20 -1.38 -5.39
CA LEU A 207 -3.67 -2.72 -5.20
C LEU A 207 -4.75 -3.68 -4.69
N ALA A 208 -4.56 -4.95 -4.96
CA ALA A 208 -5.36 -6.05 -4.45
C ALA A 208 -4.46 -7.11 -3.79
N VAL A 209 -4.96 -7.72 -2.72
CA VAL A 209 -4.33 -8.89 -2.09
C VAL A 209 -5.21 -10.10 -2.33
N ARG A 210 -4.67 -11.15 -2.94
CA ARG A 210 -5.42 -12.37 -3.28
C ARG A 210 -4.60 -13.62 -2.97
N THR A 211 -5.23 -14.68 -2.54
CA THR A 211 -4.58 -15.98 -2.42
C THR A 211 -4.44 -16.59 -3.82
N ALA A 212 -3.24 -17.01 -4.18
CA ALA A 212 -2.99 -17.65 -5.46
C ALA A 212 -3.70 -19.03 -5.53
N LEU A 213 -4.08 -19.45 -6.73
CA LEU A 213 -4.48 -20.84 -6.94
C LEU A 213 -3.24 -21.74 -6.79
N PRO A 214 -3.36 -22.94 -6.16
CA PRO A 214 -2.20 -23.80 -5.92
C PRO A 214 -1.37 -24.08 -7.17
N GLY A 215 -1.98 -24.41 -8.29
CA GLY A 215 -1.28 -24.67 -9.55
C GLY A 215 -0.56 -23.45 -10.14
N ARG A 216 -1.03 -22.23 -9.84
CA ARG A 216 -0.43 -20.98 -10.32
C ARG A 216 0.71 -20.47 -9.42
N TRP A 217 0.76 -20.90 -8.17
CA TRP A 217 1.73 -20.41 -7.21
C TRP A 217 3.20 -20.65 -7.64
N ALA A 218 3.51 -21.87 -8.08
CA ALA A 218 4.84 -22.22 -8.55
C ALA A 218 5.28 -21.36 -9.75
N GLU A 219 4.38 -21.12 -10.70
CA GLU A 219 4.63 -20.25 -11.86
C GLU A 219 4.90 -18.81 -11.44
N LEU A 220 4.11 -18.27 -10.49
CA LEU A 220 4.32 -16.93 -9.96
C LEU A 220 5.69 -16.80 -9.30
N VAL A 221 6.10 -17.75 -8.48
CA VAL A 221 7.42 -17.74 -7.82
C VAL A 221 8.55 -17.83 -8.84
N ALA A 222 8.39 -18.58 -9.92
CA ALA A 222 9.39 -18.74 -10.99
C ALA A 222 9.40 -17.58 -12.00
N SER A 223 8.46 -16.65 -11.94
CA SER A 223 8.22 -15.64 -12.99
C SER A 223 9.23 -14.49 -13.03
N GLY A 224 10.18 -14.42 -12.10
CA GLY A 224 11.10 -13.28 -11.96
C GLY A 224 10.49 -12.03 -11.30
N ARG A 225 9.23 -12.08 -10.87
CA ARG A 225 8.58 -11.02 -10.12
C ARG A 225 9.15 -10.89 -8.70
N PRO A 226 8.97 -9.75 -8.01
CA PRO A 226 9.37 -9.63 -6.62
C PRO A 226 8.68 -10.68 -5.75
N VAL A 227 9.49 -11.44 -5.00
CA VAL A 227 9.03 -12.51 -4.10
C VAL A 227 9.47 -12.19 -2.68
N VAL A 228 8.53 -12.15 -1.75
CA VAL A 228 8.82 -12.05 -0.32
C VAL A 228 9.20 -13.43 0.20
N ARG A 229 10.40 -13.54 0.79
CA ARG A 229 10.85 -14.72 1.53
C ARG A 229 10.95 -14.40 3.01
N ASP A 230 10.20 -15.12 3.83
CA ASP A 230 10.19 -14.90 5.28
C ASP A 230 11.50 -15.36 5.92
N ALA A 231 12.00 -14.59 6.89
CA ALA A 231 13.22 -14.93 7.60
C ALA A 231 13.02 -16.01 8.70
N GLY A 232 11.79 -16.45 8.93
CA GLY A 232 11.46 -17.53 9.88
C GLY A 232 11.43 -17.10 11.34
N PHE A 233 11.16 -15.84 11.62
CA PHE A 233 11.11 -15.36 13.02
C PHE A 233 9.82 -15.71 13.77
N THR A 234 8.78 -16.25 13.10
CA THR A 234 7.47 -16.45 13.73
C THR A 234 6.78 -17.76 13.29
N GLU A 235 5.71 -17.67 12.49
CA GLU A 235 4.75 -18.75 12.28
C GLU A 235 5.14 -19.75 11.18
N ILE A 236 6.10 -19.40 10.34
CA ILE A 236 6.44 -20.15 9.12
C ILE A 236 7.94 -20.41 9.00
N ALA A 237 8.30 -21.45 8.25
CA ALA A 237 9.70 -21.86 8.08
C ALA A 237 10.54 -20.78 7.40
N PRO A 238 11.82 -20.63 7.78
CA PRO A 238 12.75 -19.71 7.14
C PRO A 238 12.85 -19.94 5.62
N GLY A 239 12.89 -18.84 4.86
CA GLY A 239 13.01 -18.90 3.40
C GLY A 239 11.71 -19.18 2.65
N SER A 240 10.61 -19.45 3.35
CA SER A 240 9.29 -19.66 2.72
C SER A 240 8.90 -18.46 1.87
N ALA A 241 8.54 -18.69 0.61
CA ALA A 241 7.94 -17.67 -0.25
C ALA A 241 6.51 -17.40 0.22
N THR A 242 6.20 -16.16 0.61
CA THR A 242 4.91 -15.79 1.21
C THR A 242 4.04 -14.95 0.30
N VAL A 243 4.63 -14.04 -0.47
CA VAL A 243 3.94 -13.13 -1.38
C VAL A 243 4.73 -13.01 -2.67
N VAL A 244 4.04 -13.03 -3.80
CA VAL A 244 4.57 -12.62 -5.11
C VAL A 244 3.82 -11.36 -5.54
N SER A 245 4.55 -10.33 -5.94
CA SER A 245 3.98 -9.05 -6.34
C SER A 245 3.94 -8.93 -7.86
N ASP A 246 2.75 -8.68 -8.41
CA ASP A 246 2.52 -8.43 -9.83
C ASP A 246 2.06 -6.99 -10.03
N PHE A 247 2.46 -6.35 -11.13
CA PHE A 247 2.09 -4.98 -11.44
C PHE A 247 1.70 -4.84 -12.90
N THR A 248 0.49 -4.38 -13.12
CA THR A 248 0.02 -4.02 -14.45
C THR A 248 -0.23 -2.51 -14.46
N PRO A 249 0.57 -1.72 -15.20
CA PRO A 249 0.30 -0.30 -15.33
C PRO A 249 -1.11 -0.04 -15.85
N ALA A 250 -1.75 1.03 -15.38
CA ALA A 250 -2.96 1.49 -16.03
C ALA A 250 -2.67 1.73 -17.51
N ALA A 251 -3.56 1.29 -18.41
CA ALA A 251 -3.42 1.61 -19.80
C ALA A 251 -3.35 3.15 -19.94
N ALA A 252 -2.33 3.65 -20.63
CA ALA A 252 -2.24 5.07 -20.91
C ALA A 252 -3.55 5.53 -21.57
N ALA A 253 -4.16 6.58 -21.03
CA ALA A 253 -5.32 7.17 -21.66
C ALA A 253 -4.94 7.49 -23.12
N PRO A 254 -5.78 7.12 -24.10
CA PRO A 254 -5.49 7.48 -25.49
C PRO A 254 -5.29 8.99 -25.57
N PRO A 255 -4.30 9.48 -26.32
CA PRO A 255 -4.06 10.91 -26.45
C PRO A 255 -5.37 11.58 -26.86
N GLU A 256 -5.77 12.60 -26.12
CA GLU A 256 -6.92 13.43 -26.51
C GLU A 256 -6.70 13.85 -27.97
N ARG A 257 -7.63 13.47 -28.84
CA ARG A 257 -7.59 13.94 -30.21
C ARG A 257 -7.64 15.48 -30.18
N PRO A 258 -6.70 16.17 -30.82
CA PRO A 258 -6.77 17.62 -30.89
C PRO A 258 -8.15 17.98 -31.42
N GLY A 259 -8.91 18.73 -30.63
CA GLY A 259 -10.25 19.14 -30.95
C GLY A 259 -10.25 19.80 -32.35
N THR A 260 -10.96 19.20 -33.27
CA THR A 260 -11.32 19.87 -34.53
C THR A 260 -12.13 21.10 -34.12
N SER A 261 -11.46 22.24 -34.16
CA SER A 261 -12.10 23.55 -34.08
C SER A 261 -13.19 23.59 -35.15
N GLY A 262 -14.42 23.31 -34.70
CA GLY A 262 -15.59 23.44 -35.55
C GLY A 262 -15.80 24.91 -35.95
N ALA A 263 -15.62 25.20 -37.19
CA ALA A 263 -15.98 26.47 -37.79
C ALA A 263 -17.43 26.82 -37.46
N ALA A 264 -17.65 28.02 -36.93
CA ALA A 264 -18.96 28.59 -36.70
C ALA A 264 -19.75 28.72 -38.03
N PRO A 265 -21.01 28.32 -38.11
CA PRO A 265 -21.84 28.68 -39.23
C PRO A 265 -22.27 30.13 -39.08
N ALA A 266 -22.04 30.89 -40.20
CA ALA A 266 -22.46 32.26 -40.41
C ALA A 266 -23.98 32.41 -40.23
N GLY A 267 -24.36 33.52 -39.64
CA GLY A 267 -25.73 33.89 -39.38
C GLY A 267 -26.56 34.18 -40.61
N THR A 268 -27.87 34.13 -40.47
CA THR A 268 -28.88 34.84 -41.30
C THR A 268 -30.10 35.20 -40.48
N PRO A 269 -30.86 36.27 -40.82
CA PRO A 269 -31.50 37.13 -39.84
C PRO A 269 -33.03 36.95 -39.74
N ALA A 270 -33.54 37.52 -38.67
CA ALA A 270 -34.84 38.19 -38.46
C ALA A 270 -36.13 37.64 -39.06
N GLY A 271 -37.09 37.38 -38.24
CA GLY A 271 -38.52 37.29 -38.55
C GLY A 271 -39.39 37.38 -37.31
N ALA A 272 -40.18 38.43 -37.25
CA ALA A 272 -40.92 39.00 -36.12
C ALA A 272 -42.15 38.19 -35.70
N ALA A 273 -42.60 38.55 -34.51
CA ALA A 273 -43.98 38.82 -34.06
C ALA A 273 -44.76 37.77 -33.24
N ALA A 274 -45.07 38.18 -32.05
CA ALA A 274 -46.38 38.27 -31.39
C ALA A 274 -47.01 37.04 -30.71
N GLY A 275 -47.33 37.21 -29.43
CA GLY A 275 -48.44 36.53 -28.84
C GLY A 275 -48.23 36.06 -27.36
N ALA A 276 -48.38 36.93 -26.37
CA ALA A 276 -48.86 36.52 -25.07
C ALA A 276 -50.41 36.43 -25.08
N PRO A 277 -51.12 35.76 -24.20
CA PRO A 277 -51.09 36.08 -22.75
C PRO A 277 -51.41 34.92 -21.75
N ALA A 278 -51.18 35.29 -20.48
CA ALA A 278 -51.98 35.05 -19.26
C ALA A 278 -52.08 33.67 -18.63
N ALA A 279 -51.50 33.61 -17.43
CA ALA A 279 -52.02 33.29 -16.11
C ALA A 279 -52.97 32.11 -15.90
N SER A 280 -52.58 31.24 -14.93
CA SER A 280 -53.50 30.79 -13.87
C SER A 280 -52.77 30.22 -12.66
N ASP A 281 -53.08 30.76 -11.51
CA ASP A 281 -52.83 30.28 -10.16
C ASP A 281 -53.35 28.86 -9.95
N ALA A 282 -52.67 28.09 -9.08
CA ALA A 282 -53.30 27.24 -8.06
C ALA A 282 -52.24 26.53 -7.21
N GLU A 283 -52.03 26.96 -6.03
CA GLU A 283 -52.37 26.30 -4.75
C GLU A 283 -51.48 25.16 -4.28
N ARG A 284 -50.74 25.50 -3.23
CA ARG A 284 -49.95 24.64 -2.34
C ARG A 284 -50.86 24.12 -1.19
N PRO A 285 -50.74 22.92 -0.71
CA PRO A 285 -51.07 22.63 0.67
C PRO A 285 -49.85 22.30 1.52
N ALA A 286 -49.92 22.73 2.80
CA ALA A 286 -48.99 22.59 3.87
C ALA A 286 -48.97 21.17 4.50
N PRO A 287 -47.90 20.82 5.28
CA PRO A 287 -47.78 19.51 5.94
C PRO A 287 -48.54 19.48 7.27
N PRO A 288 -48.99 18.30 7.75
CA PRO A 288 -49.51 18.11 9.07
C PRO A 288 -48.47 17.83 10.14
N ALA A 289 -48.84 18.06 11.35
CA ALA A 289 -48.19 18.10 12.64
C ALA A 289 -47.40 16.85 13.06
#